data_09d1592ba4b7bb77c6567d4a15c7436e
#
_entry.id   09d1592ba4b7bb77c6567d4a15c7436e
#
_cell.length_a   1.000
_cell.length_b   1.000
_cell.length_c   1.000
_cell.angle_alpha   90.00
_cell.angle_beta   90.00
_cell.angle_gamma   90.00
#
_symmetry.space_group_name_H-M   'P 1'
#
loop_
_entity.id
_entity.type
_entity.pdbx_description
1 polymer ?
#
loop_
_entity_poly.entity_id
_entity_poly.type
_entity_poly.pdbx_seq_one_letter_code
_entity_poly.pdbx_strand_id
1 'polypeptide(L)'
;QWSIIDGEKETGVTIMYMEKGLDTGDMIDKVVVPIEAKETGESLHDKLAAAGGPLLLEVLEKLEAGTAVRTRQNDEESCYAKMLTKDLGKIDWNKDAASIERLIRGLNSWPSAYTAFHDKTLKIWDADVEKEHGNAQPGTVAKVTSDAIYVQTGEGLLKINEVQIQGKKRMPVKAFLLGHKVEEGTLLGENA
;
A
#
# COMPACT_ATOMS: atom_id res chain seq x y z
N GLN A 1 4.82 2.94 3.99
CA GLN A 1 3.71 2.11 3.54
C GLN A 1 2.37 2.57 4.12
N TRP A 2 2.33 2.95 5.41
CA TRP A 2 1.11 3.44 6.05
C TRP A 2 0.58 4.70 5.40
N SER A 3 1.43 5.65 5.01
CA SER A 3 1.00 6.86 4.32
C SER A 3 0.23 6.56 3.03
N ILE A 4 0.62 5.51 2.27
CA ILE A 4 -0.13 5.07 1.09
C ILE A 4 -1.43 4.39 1.49
N ILE A 5 -1.40 3.47 2.47
CA ILE A 5 -2.57 2.70 2.92
C ILE A 5 -3.65 3.65 3.45
N ASP A 6 -3.25 4.67 4.22
CA ASP A 6 -4.15 5.66 4.81
C ASP A 6 -4.64 6.70 3.78
N GLY A 7 -4.03 6.74 2.59
CA GLY A 7 -4.46 7.59 1.47
C GLY A 7 -3.96 9.02 1.58
N GLU A 8 -2.83 9.22 2.24
CA GLU A 8 -2.18 10.52 2.33
C GLU A 8 -1.72 11.00 0.94
N LYS A 9 -1.69 12.31 0.77
CA LYS A 9 -1.27 12.93 -0.49
C LYS A 9 0.23 13.21 -0.54
N GLU A 10 0.84 13.29 0.61
CA GLU A 10 2.27 13.57 0.80
C GLU A 10 2.77 12.87 2.07
N THR A 11 4.06 12.67 2.13
CA THR A 11 4.80 12.20 3.29
C THR A 11 6.17 12.88 3.30
N GLY A 12 7.14 12.39 4.05
CA GLY A 12 8.46 13.04 4.05
C GLY A 12 9.47 12.33 4.93
N VAL A 13 10.63 12.95 5.00
CA VAL A 13 11.69 12.60 5.94
C VAL A 13 11.87 13.76 6.90
N THR A 14 11.89 13.47 8.19
CA THR A 14 12.16 14.46 9.25
C THR A 14 13.44 14.07 9.98
N ILE A 15 14.35 15.00 10.13
CA ILE A 15 15.52 14.86 11.01
C ILE A 15 15.17 15.51 12.34
N MET A 16 15.33 14.76 13.43
CA MET A 16 14.96 15.18 14.76
C MET A 16 16.04 14.85 15.79
N TYR A 17 15.99 15.49 16.95
CA TYR A 17 16.79 15.09 18.10
C TYR A 17 16.24 13.80 18.71
N MET A 18 17.12 12.95 19.18
CA MET A 18 16.71 11.76 19.93
C MET A 18 16.22 12.14 21.32
N GLU A 19 15.04 11.62 21.68
CA GLU A 19 14.44 11.76 23.01
C GLU A 19 14.07 10.39 23.58
N LYS A 20 13.60 10.37 24.83
CA LYS A 20 13.29 9.13 25.54
C LYS A 20 12.06 8.40 24.98
N GLY A 21 11.09 9.16 24.44
CA GLY A 21 9.90 8.60 23.78
C GLY A 21 10.19 8.18 22.33
N LEU A 22 9.31 7.36 21.77
CA LEU A 22 9.40 6.95 20.38
C LEU A 22 9.08 8.14 19.46
N ASP A 23 10.07 8.57 18.69
CA ASP A 23 9.98 9.65 17.71
C ASP A 23 9.39 10.98 18.24
N THR A 24 9.62 11.31 19.52
CA THR A 24 9.04 12.47 20.21
C THR A 24 9.98 13.67 20.29
N GLY A 25 11.19 13.57 19.77
CA GLY A 25 12.18 14.65 19.84
C GLY A 25 11.83 15.86 18.96
N ASP A 26 12.41 17.01 19.30
CA ASP A 26 12.22 18.22 18.50
C ASP A 26 12.75 18.01 17.09
N MET A 27 11.99 18.43 16.09
CA MET A 27 12.41 18.43 14.69
C MET A 27 13.48 19.49 14.44
N ILE A 28 14.46 19.13 13.61
CA ILE A 28 15.49 20.08 13.14
C ILE A 28 15.11 20.58 11.75
N ASP A 29 14.78 19.66 10.84
CA ASP A 29 14.35 19.97 9.49
C ASP A 29 13.57 18.81 8.89
N LYS A 30 12.83 19.09 7.79
CA LYS A 30 12.06 18.07 7.06
C LYS A 30 12.00 18.36 5.57
N VAL A 31 11.89 17.31 4.78
CA VAL A 31 11.56 17.36 3.36
C VAL A 31 10.25 16.66 3.10
N VAL A 32 9.36 17.31 2.35
CA VAL A 32 8.06 16.77 1.95
C VAL A 32 8.20 16.12 0.58
N VAL A 33 7.60 14.94 0.42
CA VAL A 33 7.60 14.14 -0.80
C VAL A 33 6.15 13.83 -1.17
N PRO A 34 5.68 14.24 -2.37
CA PRO A 34 4.34 13.91 -2.83
C PRO A 34 4.20 12.41 -3.11
N ILE A 35 3.02 11.87 -2.84
CA ILE A 35 2.64 10.48 -3.15
C ILE A 35 1.83 10.49 -4.43
N GLU A 36 2.39 9.90 -5.49
CA GLU A 36 1.75 9.84 -6.79
C GLU A 36 0.58 8.83 -6.82
N ALA A 37 -0.34 9.00 -7.76
CA ALA A 37 -1.57 8.19 -7.85
C ALA A 37 -1.31 6.68 -7.93
N LYS A 38 -0.19 6.25 -8.53
CA LYS A 38 0.23 4.85 -8.64
C LYS A 38 1.50 4.54 -7.84
N GLU A 39 1.82 5.38 -6.86
CA GLU A 39 2.96 5.17 -5.97
C GLU A 39 2.80 3.87 -5.19
N THR A 40 3.86 3.06 -5.16
CA THR A 40 3.91 1.84 -4.34
C THR A 40 4.75 2.05 -3.08
N GLY A 41 4.61 1.18 -2.09
CA GLY A 41 5.47 1.21 -0.91
C GLY A 41 6.95 1.15 -1.24
N GLU A 42 7.33 0.38 -2.27
CA GLU A 42 8.71 0.25 -2.74
C GLU A 42 9.20 1.53 -3.43
N SER A 43 8.44 2.08 -4.38
CA SER A 43 8.86 3.31 -5.09
C SER A 43 8.91 4.52 -4.16
N LEU A 44 7.98 4.63 -3.21
CA LEU A 44 8.00 5.70 -2.22
C LEU A 44 9.19 5.56 -1.26
N HIS A 45 9.53 4.35 -0.85
CA HIS A 45 10.73 4.09 -0.05
C HIS A 45 11.99 4.63 -0.72
N ASP A 46 12.15 4.36 -2.03
CA ASP A 46 13.31 4.82 -2.79
C ASP A 46 13.34 6.36 -2.92
N LYS A 47 12.18 6.98 -3.14
CA LYS A 47 12.06 8.45 -3.13
C LYS A 47 12.45 9.06 -1.78
N LEU A 48 11.97 8.48 -0.68
CA LEU A 48 12.30 8.95 0.66
C LEU A 48 13.78 8.78 0.98
N ALA A 49 14.38 7.65 0.59
CA ALA A 49 15.81 7.41 0.76
C ALA A 49 16.66 8.44 -0.02
N ALA A 50 16.27 8.74 -1.27
CA ALA A 50 16.94 9.74 -2.09
C ALA A 50 16.80 11.17 -1.51
N ALA A 51 15.66 11.50 -0.89
CA ALA A 51 15.43 12.82 -0.29
C ALA A 51 16.11 12.96 1.09
N GLY A 52 16.20 11.90 1.87
CA GLY A 52 16.74 11.92 3.22
C GLY A 52 18.24 12.15 3.31
N GLY A 53 19.01 11.62 2.35
CA GLY A 53 20.47 11.78 2.33
C GLY A 53 20.92 13.23 2.26
N PRO A 54 20.50 14.01 1.25
CA PRO A 54 20.80 15.45 1.15
C PRO A 54 20.32 16.24 2.38
N LEU A 55 19.10 15.99 2.85
CA LEU A 55 18.57 16.66 4.04
C LEU A 55 19.45 16.42 5.27
N LEU A 56 19.95 15.20 5.46
CA LEU A 56 20.84 14.88 6.58
C LEU A 56 22.14 15.71 6.50
N LEU A 57 22.74 15.86 5.32
CA LEU A 57 23.95 16.65 5.15
C LEU A 57 23.71 18.13 5.50
N GLU A 58 22.61 18.71 5.00
CA GLU A 58 22.22 20.09 5.33
C GLU A 58 22.01 20.30 6.83
N VAL A 59 21.38 19.32 7.50
CA VAL A 59 21.17 19.38 8.95
C VAL A 59 22.48 19.29 9.72
N LEU A 60 23.43 18.45 9.30
CA LEU A 60 24.76 18.36 9.93
C LEU A 60 25.53 19.66 9.82
N GLU A 61 25.49 20.34 8.65
CA GLU A 61 26.09 21.65 8.46
C GLU A 61 25.47 22.72 9.39
N LYS A 62 24.12 22.72 9.53
CA LYS A 62 23.41 23.63 10.45
C LYS A 62 23.77 23.37 11.92
N LEU A 63 23.96 22.10 12.30
CA LEU A 63 24.38 21.73 13.65
C LEU A 63 25.81 22.19 13.93
N GLU A 64 26.74 21.97 12.99
CA GLU A 64 28.14 22.40 13.13
C GLU A 64 28.24 23.92 13.21
N ALA A 65 27.46 24.65 12.41
CA ALA A 65 27.42 26.12 12.41
C ALA A 65 26.69 26.72 13.64
N GLY A 66 26.02 25.89 14.46
CA GLY A 66 25.20 26.35 15.58
C GLY A 66 23.94 27.10 15.17
N THR A 67 23.45 26.89 13.93
CA THR A 67 22.27 27.57 13.35
C THR A 67 21.02 26.65 13.31
N ALA A 68 21.14 25.39 13.76
CA ALA A 68 20.03 24.47 13.81
C ALA A 68 18.93 24.96 14.76
N VAL A 69 17.70 25.05 14.24
CA VAL A 69 16.51 25.43 15.02
C VAL A 69 15.81 24.18 15.53
N ARG A 70 15.33 24.24 16.77
CA ARG A 70 14.52 23.17 17.36
C ARG A 70 13.03 23.51 17.25
N THR A 71 12.27 22.66 16.61
CA THR A 71 10.82 22.80 16.45
C THR A 71 10.12 21.67 17.18
N ARG A 72 9.36 21.98 18.22
CA ARG A 72 8.60 20.97 18.97
C ARG A 72 7.54 20.31 18.08
N GLN A 73 7.39 19.00 18.21
CA GLN A 73 6.30 18.26 17.57
C GLN A 73 4.97 18.52 18.29
N ASN A 74 3.87 18.41 17.55
CA ASN A 74 2.53 18.44 18.11
C ASN A 74 2.05 17.00 18.40
N ASP A 75 2.01 16.63 19.66
CA ASP A 75 1.61 15.29 20.09
C ASP A 75 0.16 14.96 19.73
N GLU A 76 -0.73 15.97 19.61
CA GLU A 76 -2.13 15.77 19.25
C GLU A 76 -2.33 15.36 17.78
N GLU A 77 -1.36 15.67 16.92
CA GLU A 77 -1.36 15.31 15.48
C GLU A 77 -0.60 14.01 15.22
N SER A 78 -0.06 13.39 16.27
CA SER A 78 0.72 12.16 16.09
C SER A 78 -0.16 10.97 15.70
N CYS A 79 0.38 10.10 14.85
CA CYS A 79 -0.21 8.81 14.52
C CYS A 79 0.84 7.70 14.70
N TYR A 80 0.38 6.49 14.98
CA TYR A 80 1.26 5.36 15.20
C TYR A 80 1.27 4.41 14.01
N ALA A 81 2.35 4.42 13.24
CA ALA A 81 2.59 3.48 12.15
C ALA A 81 3.07 2.13 12.71
N LYS A 82 2.16 1.18 12.86
CA LYS A 82 2.47 -0.16 13.38
C LYS A 82 3.43 -0.91 12.47
N MET A 83 4.24 -1.79 13.08
CA MET A 83 5.09 -2.71 12.31
C MET A 83 4.23 -3.56 11.36
N LEU A 84 4.65 -3.66 10.10
CA LEU A 84 3.95 -4.46 9.10
C LEU A 84 4.08 -5.95 9.40
N THR A 85 3.00 -6.67 9.26
CA THR A 85 2.95 -8.12 9.40
C THR A 85 2.39 -8.76 8.13
N LYS A 86 2.63 -10.06 7.94
CA LYS A 86 2.07 -10.77 6.78
C LYS A 86 0.54 -10.78 6.79
N ASP A 87 -0.07 -10.84 7.98
CA ASP A 87 -1.52 -10.90 8.14
C ASP A 87 -2.20 -9.60 7.70
N LEU A 88 -1.49 -8.45 7.77
CA LEU A 88 -1.98 -7.19 7.24
C LEU A 88 -2.30 -7.27 5.74
N GLY A 89 -1.59 -8.13 5.01
CA GLY A 89 -1.80 -8.33 3.58
C GLY A 89 -3.07 -9.11 3.22
N LYS A 90 -3.76 -9.75 4.16
CA LYS A 90 -5.00 -10.44 3.88
C LYS A 90 -6.10 -9.43 3.51
N ILE A 91 -6.58 -9.51 2.27
CA ILE A 91 -7.60 -8.60 1.76
C ILE A 91 -8.93 -8.87 2.47
N ASP A 92 -9.49 -7.81 3.06
CA ASP A 92 -10.87 -7.78 3.54
C ASP A 92 -11.75 -7.18 2.42
N TRP A 93 -12.47 -8.03 1.71
CA TRP A 93 -13.32 -7.64 0.60
C TRP A 93 -14.52 -6.78 1.01
N ASN A 94 -14.86 -6.70 2.32
CA ASN A 94 -15.94 -5.83 2.81
C ASN A 94 -15.55 -4.35 2.83
N LYS A 95 -14.26 -4.03 2.67
CA LYS A 95 -13.79 -2.65 2.51
C LYS A 95 -14.14 -2.13 1.11
N ASP A 96 -14.09 -0.81 0.94
CA ASP A 96 -14.25 -0.17 -0.36
C ASP A 96 -13.06 -0.47 -1.30
N ALA A 97 -13.30 -0.40 -2.60
CA ALA A 97 -12.30 -0.71 -3.62
C ALA A 97 -11.06 0.20 -3.53
N ALA A 98 -11.23 1.47 -3.16
CA ALA A 98 -10.12 2.41 -3.02
C ALA A 98 -9.21 2.06 -1.83
N SER A 99 -9.78 1.64 -0.72
CA SER A 99 -9.01 1.17 0.45
C SER A 99 -8.23 -0.11 0.14
N ILE A 100 -8.84 -1.04 -0.62
CA ILE A 100 -8.16 -2.29 -1.03
C ILE A 100 -7.04 -1.98 -2.04
N GLU A 101 -7.28 -1.07 -3.00
CA GLU A 101 -6.27 -0.64 -3.97
C GLU A 101 -5.05 -0.01 -3.27
N ARG A 102 -5.29 0.89 -2.30
CA ARG A 102 -4.22 1.48 -1.49
C ARG A 102 -3.46 0.44 -0.67
N LEU A 103 -4.15 -0.55 -0.11
CA LEU A 103 -3.50 -1.66 0.59
C LEU A 103 -2.55 -2.43 -0.34
N ILE A 104 -3.01 -2.75 -1.58
CA ILE A 104 -2.20 -3.44 -2.58
C ILE A 104 -0.95 -2.64 -2.90
N ARG A 105 -1.08 -1.35 -3.18
CA ARG A 105 0.06 -0.47 -3.49
C ARG A 105 0.99 -0.28 -2.29
N GLY A 106 0.44 0.02 -1.12
CA GLY A 106 1.22 0.28 0.08
C GLY A 106 2.03 -0.93 0.54
N LEU A 107 1.53 -2.15 0.32
CA LEU A 107 2.22 -3.39 0.67
C LEU A 107 3.07 -3.99 -0.45
N ASN A 108 3.16 -3.35 -1.61
CA ASN A 108 4.05 -3.75 -2.70
C ASN A 108 5.47 -3.18 -2.42
N SER A 109 6.51 -3.96 -2.32
CA SER A 109 6.66 -5.39 -2.64
C SER A 109 6.47 -6.31 -1.44
N TRP A 110 6.55 -5.82 -0.21
CA TRP A 110 6.43 -6.62 1.01
C TRP A 110 5.49 -5.93 2.02
N PRO A 111 4.65 -6.68 2.75
CA PRO A 111 4.41 -8.13 2.73
C PRO A 111 3.56 -8.64 1.56
N SER A 112 3.05 -7.77 0.69
CA SER A 112 2.12 -7.99 -0.41
C SER A 112 0.67 -8.29 0.03
N ALA A 113 -0.30 -7.75 -0.71
CA ALA A 113 -1.72 -8.05 -0.48
C ALA A 113 -2.08 -9.41 -1.11
N TYR A 114 -2.95 -10.17 -0.44
CA TYR A 114 -3.33 -11.49 -0.90
C TYR A 114 -4.76 -11.87 -0.49
N THR A 115 -5.30 -12.83 -1.22
CA THR A 115 -6.58 -13.48 -0.93
C THR A 115 -6.46 -15.00 -1.12
N ALA A 116 -7.49 -15.76 -0.76
CA ALA A 116 -7.59 -17.17 -1.14
C ALA A 116 -8.27 -17.27 -2.51
N PHE A 117 -7.75 -18.17 -3.36
CA PHE A 117 -8.37 -18.60 -4.61
C PHE A 117 -8.34 -20.12 -4.64
N HIS A 118 -9.50 -20.76 -4.44
CA HIS A 118 -9.61 -22.17 -4.09
C HIS A 118 -8.70 -22.51 -2.90
N ASP A 119 -7.89 -23.56 -3.00
CA ASP A 119 -6.96 -24.04 -1.98
C ASP A 119 -5.61 -23.30 -1.94
N LYS A 120 -5.45 -22.19 -2.70
CA LYS A 120 -4.17 -21.51 -2.88
C LYS A 120 -4.23 -20.04 -2.51
N THR A 121 -3.09 -19.52 -2.08
CA THR A 121 -2.90 -18.07 -1.92
C THR A 121 -2.73 -17.43 -3.29
N LEU A 122 -3.51 -16.39 -3.55
CA LEU A 122 -3.40 -15.51 -4.71
C LEU A 122 -2.98 -14.12 -4.22
N LYS A 123 -1.75 -13.72 -4.52
CA LYS A 123 -1.29 -12.34 -4.30
C LYS A 123 -1.78 -11.44 -5.43
N ILE A 124 -2.18 -10.23 -5.07
CA ILE A 124 -2.57 -9.19 -6.01
C ILE A 124 -1.49 -8.11 -6.00
N TRP A 125 -0.95 -7.79 -7.17
CA TRP A 125 0.19 -6.89 -7.33
C TRP A 125 -0.17 -5.55 -7.94
N ASP A 126 -1.20 -5.54 -8.78
CA ASP A 126 -1.72 -4.33 -9.39
C ASP A 126 -3.23 -4.43 -9.56
N ALA A 127 -3.91 -3.33 -9.26
CA ALA A 127 -5.34 -3.20 -9.40
C ALA A 127 -5.74 -1.75 -9.67
N ASP A 128 -6.94 -1.57 -10.23
CA ASP A 128 -7.60 -0.29 -10.41
C ASP A 128 -8.96 -0.29 -9.69
N VAL A 129 -9.43 0.91 -9.38
CA VAL A 129 -10.77 1.13 -8.81
C VAL A 129 -11.74 1.41 -9.94
N GLU A 130 -12.83 0.63 -10.01
CA GLU A 130 -13.95 0.89 -10.89
C GLU A 130 -15.16 1.37 -10.07
N LYS A 131 -15.78 2.44 -10.54
CA LYS A 131 -16.93 3.05 -9.84
C LYS A 131 -18.25 2.32 -10.05
N GLU A 132 -18.26 1.33 -10.94
CA GLU A 132 -19.44 0.50 -11.14
C GLU A 132 -19.78 -0.25 -9.86
N HIS A 133 -21.06 -0.30 -9.53
CA HIS A 133 -21.56 -1.07 -8.40
C HIS A 133 -22.24 -2.35 -8.91
N GLY A 134 -21.72 -3.48 -8.49
CA GLY A 134 -22.44 -4.75 -8.59
C GLY A 134 -23.33 -4.97 -7.35
N ASN A 135 -24.25 -5.92 -7.45
CA ASN A 135 -25.10 -6.34 -6.33
C ASN A 135 -24.64 -7.68 -5.71
N ALA A 136 -23.44 -8.14 -6.07
CA ALA A 136 -22.89 -9.39 -5.57
C ALA A 136 -22.32 -9.22 -4.16
N GLN A 137 -22.16 -10.33 -3.44
CA GLN A 137 -21.47 -10.38 -2.16
C GLN A 137 -20.00 -9.92 -2.33
N PRO A 138 -19.43 -9.14 -1.39
CA PRO A 138 -18.02 -8.80 -1.40
C PRO A 138 -17.12 -10.04 -1.52
N GLY A 139 -16.08 -9.95 -2.36
CA GLY A 139 -15.21 -11.07 -2.70
C GLY A 139 -15.65 -11.88 -3.93
N THR A 140 -16.88 -11.65 -4.43
CA THR A 140 -17.36 -12.36 -5.62
C THR A 140 -16.76 -11.77 -6.89
N VAL A 141 -16.27 -12.63 -7.79
CA VAL A 141 -15.86 -12.26 -9.15
C VAL A 141 -17.11 -11.82 -9.91
N ALA A 142 -17.24 -10.52 -10.16
CA ALA A 142 -18.40 -9.92 -10.83
C ALA A 142 -18.31 -10.02 -12.36
N LYS A 143 -17.07 -9.97 -12.89
CA LYS A 143 -16.82 -10.00 -14.34
C LYS A 143 -15.40 -10.47 -14.62
N VAL A 144 -15.24 -11.18 -15.72
CA VAL A 144 -13.93 -11.59 -16.25
C VAL A 144 -13.82 -11.10 -17.70
N THR A 145 -12.71 -10.42 -18.01
CA THR A 145 -12.35 -10.04 -19.39
C THR A 145 -11.12 -10.84 -19.86
N SER A 146 -10.66 -10.59 -21.05
CA SER A 146 -9.46 -11.24 -21.57
C SER A 146 -8.16 -10.88 -20.80
N ASP A 147 -8.18 -9.80 -20.01
CA ASP A 147 -6.99 -9.17 -19.41
C ASP A 147 -7.17 -8.70 -17.96
N ALA A 148 -8.39 -8.81 -17.40
CA ALA A 148 -8.69 -8.38 -16.04
C ALA A 148 -9.75 -9.27 -15.37
N ILE A 149 -9.72 -9.30 -14.03
CA ILE A 149 -10.75 -9.90 -13.17
C ILE A 149 -11.32 -8.77 -12.32
N TYR A 150 -12.65 -8.62 -12.33
CA TYR A 150 -13.35 -7.61 -11.54
C TYR A 150 -14.01 -8.28 -10.35
N VAL A 151 -13.71 -7.80 -9.16
CA VAL A 151 -14.20 -8.38 -7.91
C VAL A 151 -15.06 -7.37 -7.18
N GLN A 152 -16.22 -7.81 -6.73
CA GLN A 152 -17.11 -7.01 -5.89
C GLN A 152 -16.44 -6.73 -4.56
N THR A 153 -16.47 -5.48 -4.12
CA THR A 153 -15.99 -5.02 -2.82
C THR A 153 -17.17 -4.47 -2.00
N GLY A 154 -16.94 -4.02 -0.79
CA GLY A 154 -17.98 -3.38 0.01
C GLY A 154 -18.56 -2.14 -0.67
N GLU A 155 -17.73 -1.42 -1.44
CA GLU A 155 -18.16 -0.29 -2.29
C GLU A 155 -17.29 -0.24 -3.55
N GLY A 156 -17.92 -0.33 -4.72
CA GLY A 156 -17.25 -0.36 -6.02
C GLY A 156 -16.74 -1.74 -6.41
N LEU A 157 -16.04 -1.80 -7.53
CA LEU A 157 -15.36 -2.99 -8.03
C LEU A 157 -13.86 -2.78 -8.02
N LEU A 158 -13.11 -3.83 -7.65
CA LEU A 158 -11.66 -3.87 -7.82
C LEU A 158 -11.34 -4.60 -9.13
N LYS A 159 -10.71 -3.90 -10.07
CA LYS A 159 -10.19 -4.47 -11.31
C LYS A 159 -8.76 -4.95 -11.07
N ILE A 160 -8.56 -6.26 -11.08
CA ILE A 160 -7.26 -6.88 -10.87
C ILE A 160 -6.54 -7.03 -12.21
N ASN A 161 -5.31 -6.50 -12.30
CA ASN A 161 -4.51 -6.48 -13.51
C ASN A 161 -3.33 -7.46 -13.44
N GLU A 162 -2.76 -7.69 -12.25
CA GLU A 162 -1.57 -8.50 -12.07
C GLU A 162 -1.62 -9.32 -10.79
N VAL A 163 -1.29 -10.60 -10.91
CA VAL A 163 -1.42 -11.57 -9.82
C VAL A 163 -0.21 -12.50 -9.72
N GLN A 164 -0.14 -13.20 -8.57
CA GLN A 164 0.79 -14.29 -8.36
C GLN A 164 0.11 -15.40 -7.57
N ILE A 165 -0.17 -16.53 -8.21
CA ILE A 165 -0.66 -17.69 -7.49
C ILE A 165 0.49 -18.42 -6.79
N GLN A 166 0.20 -19.03 -5.66
CA GLN A 166 1.16 -19.78 -4.85
C GLN A 166 2.01 -20.75 -5.71
N GLY A 167 3.34 -20.69 -5.54
CA GLY A 167 4.29 -21.52 -6.24
C GLY A 167 4.60 -21.11 -7.70
N LYS A 168 4.06 -19.98 -8.17
CA LYS A 168 4.31 -19.42 -9.51
C LYS A 168 4.94 -18.03 -9.45
N LYS A 169 5.35 -17.51 -10.59
CA LYS A 169 5.83 -16.13 -10.73
C LYS A 169 4.67 -15.14 -10.84
N ARG A 170 4.93 -13.89 -10.52
CA ARG A 170 4.06 -12.75 -10.80
C ARG A 170 3.79 -12.66 -12.30
N MET A 171 2.55 -12.41 -12.70
CA MET A 171 2.11 -12.35 -14.09
C MET A 171 0.88 -11.48 -14.27
N PRO A 172 0.70 -10.85 -15.46
CA PRO A 172 -0.54 -10.20 -15.82
C PRO A 172 -1.73 -11.17 -15.77
N VAL A 173 -2.92 -10.68 -15.43
CA VAL A 173 -4.15 -11.49 -15.40
C VAL A 173 -4.43 -12.17 -16.73
N LYS A 174 -4.12 -11.52 -17.86
CA LYS A 174 -4.21 -12.12 -19.19
C LYS A 174 -3.45 -13.47 -19.30
N ALA A 175 -2.24 -13.54 -18.77
CA ALA A 175 -1.44 -14.77 -18.76
C ALA A 175 -1.96 -15.79 -17.74
N PHE A 176 -2.44 -15.30 -16.58
CA PHE A 176 -3.03 -16.15 -15.55
C PHE A 176 -4.27 -16.90 -16.07
N LEU A 177 -5.15 -16.22 -16.80
CA LEU A 177 -6.39 -16.79 -17.34
C LEU A 177 -6.16 -17.89 -18.41
N LEU A 178 -4.99 -17.92 -19.06
CA LEU A 178 -4.66 -19.02 -19.98
C LEU A 178 -4.49 -20.38 -19.29
N GLY A 179 -4.10 -20.36 -18.02
CA GLY A 179 -3.85 -21.58 -17.25
C GLY A 179 -4.81 -21.83 -16.08
N HIS A 180 -5.67 -20.85 -15.75
CA HIS A 180 -6.57 -20.92 -14.62
C HIS A 180 -7.96 -20.41 -15.03
N LYS A 181 -8.94 -21.28 -14.94
CA LYS A 181 -10.34 -20.89 -15.18
C LYS A 181 -10.84 -20.08 -14.00
N VAL A 182 -11.25 -18.85 -14.26
CA VAL A 182 -11.95 -17.98 -13.29
C VAL A 182 -13.33 -17.71 -13.85
N GLU A 183 -14.35 -18.08 -13.10
CA GLU A 183 -15.74 -17.90 -13.50
C GLU A 183 -16.38 -16.75 -12.74
N GLU A 184 -17.28 -16.03 -13.39
CA GLU A 184 -18.14 -15.08 -12.70
C GLU A 184 -18.95 -15.81 -11.62
N GLY A 185 -19.09 -15.22 -10.45
CA GLY A 185 -19.68 -15.85 -9.28
C GLY A 185 -18.67 -16.58 -8.38
N THR A 186 -17.40 -16.78 -8.80
CA THR A 186 -16.35 -17.33 -7.93
C THR A 186 -16.15 -16.42 -6.72
N LEU A 187 -16.13 -16.99 -5.50
CA LEU A 187 -15.86 -16.24 -4.27
C LEU A 187 -14.38 -16.34 -3.91
N LEU A 188 -13.74 -15.18 -3.75
CA LEU A 188 -12.37 -15.05 -3.25
C LEU A 188 -12.36 -14.85 -1.74
N GLY A 189 -11.32 -15.35 -1.06
CA GLY A 189 -11.12 -15.11 0.37
C GLY A 189 -11.69 -16.18 1.30
N GLU A 190 -12.56 -17.05 0.83
CA GLU A 190 -12.96 -18.26 1.55
C GLU A 190 -11.95 -19.38 1.26
N ASN A 191 -11.43 -19.98 2.31
CA ASN A 191 -10.78 -21.28 2.20
C ASN A 191 -11.91 -22.32 2.00
N ALA A 192 -11.90 -23.00 0.88
CA ALA A 192 -12.79 -24.13 0.64
C ALA A 192 -12.51 -25.26 1.62
#